data_d6fd7d4bca0908cbd7556aa9a9ded9f4
#
_entry.id   d6fd7d4bca0908cbd7556aa9a9ded9f4
#
_cell.length_a   1.000
_cell.length_b   1.000
_cell.length_c   1.000
_cell.angle_alpha   90.00
_cell.angle_beta   90.00
_cell.angle_gamma   90.00
#
_symmetry.space_group_name_H-M   'P 1'
#
loop_
_entity.id
_entity.type
_entity.pdbx_description
1 polymer ?
#
loop_
_entity_poly.entity_id
_entity_poly.type
_entity_poly.pdbx_seq_one_letter_code
_entity_poly.pdbx_strand_id
1 'polypeptide(L)'
;MSREVLKNWQIYRKFLLIFVDFFKKMLIIIYRMDIISDKPMVYREVAEAISGKKIVAGAKQLRKSLSSGSASRVFLAQDADPDLTEPIMTACELHNIAFAWVRSMTDLGHACGIEVGAAAAAVVDSH
;
A
#
# COMPACT_ATOMS: atom_id res chain seq x y z
N MET A 1 18.00 40.86 -12.28
CA MET A 1 18.18 39.77 -11.32
C MET A 1 19.63 39.32 -11.32
N SER A 2 20.26 39.29 -10.18
CA SER A 2 21.65 38.86 -10.05
C SER A 2 21.79 37.36 -10.20
N ARG A 3 22.95 36.91 -10.66
CA ARG A 3 23.27 35.48 -10.78
C ARG A 3 23.17 34.74 -9.45
N GLU A 4 23.33 35.42 -8.34
CA GLU A 4 23.24 34.87 -7.00
C GLU A 4 21.83 34.41 -6.66
N VAL A 5 20.81 35.14 -7.09
CA VAL A 5 19.41 34.77 -6.89
C VAL A 5 19.07 33.50 -7.65
N LEU A 6 19.59 33.34 -8.87
CA LEU A 6 19.39 32.15 -9.68
C LEU A 6 20.09 30.93 -9.10
N LYS A 7 21.30 31.09 -8.54
CA LYS A 7 22.01 30.01 -7.85
C LYS A 7 21.26 29.56 -6.59
N ASN A 8 20.76 30.51 -5.82
CA ASN A 8 19.97 30.22 -4.63
C ASN A 8 18.66 29.55 -4.98
N TRP A 9 18.06 29.92 -6.11
CA TRP A 9 16.81 29.29 -6.56
C TRP A 9 16.98 27.81 -6.88
N GLN A 10 18.12 27.43 -7.48
CA GLN A 10 18.44 26.02 -7.76
C GLN A 10 18.64 25.22 -6.47
N ILE A 11 19.26 25.82 -5.47
CA ILE A 11 19.43 25.20 -4.15
C ILE A 11 18.07 25.05 -3.48
N TYR A 12 17.21 26.06 -3.53
CA TYR A 12 15.85 26.01 -3.01
C TYR A 12 15.01 24.94 -3.74
N ARG A 13 15.19 24.81 -5.03
CA ARG A 13 14.49 23.78 -5.81
C ARG A 13 14.87 22.38 -5.38
N LYS A 14 16.15 22.10 -5.16
CA LYS A 14 16.63 20.81 -4.63
C LYS A 14 16.10 20.58 -3.22
N PHE A 15 16.12 21.61 -2.40
CA PHE A 15 15.60 21.56 -1.03
C PHE A 15 14.09 21.29 -1.03
N LEU A 16 13.37 21.92 -1.95
CA LEU A 16 11.92 21.74 -2.08
C LEU A 16 11.58 20.31 -2.51
N LEU A 17 12.36 19.73 -3.42
CA LEU A 17 12.16 18.35 -3.87
C LEU A 17 12.41 17.36 -2.73
N ILE A 18 13.47 17.56 -1.94
CA ILE A 18 13.76 16.74 -0.76
C ILE A 18 12.66 16.91 0.29
N PHE A 19 12.19 18.14 0.48
CA PHE A 19 11.12 18.45 1.43
C PHE A 19 9.79 17.83 1.01
N VAL A 20 9.47 17.83 -0.28
CA VAL A 20 8.26 17.20 -0.82
C VAL A 20 8.31 15.69 -0.63
N ASP A 21 9.47 15.06 -0.86
CA ASP A 21 9.66 13.62 -0.60
C ASP A 21 9.51 13.29 0.88
N PHE A 22 10.10 14.10 1.75
CA PHE A 22 9.98 13.95 3.20
C PHE A 22 8.53 14.14 3.64
N PHE A 23 7.85 15.14 3.09
CA PHE A 23 6.45 15.45 3.37
C PHE A 23 5.53 14.32 2.91
N LYS A 24 5.82 13.73 1.74
CA LYS A 24 5.11 12.57 1.21
C LYS A 24 5.23 11.37 2.16
N LYS A 25 6.44 11.08 2.62
CA LYS A 25 6.68 10.00 3.59
C LYS A 25 5.97 10.27 4.91
N MET A 26 5.98 11.51 5.35
CA MET A 26 5.32 11.92 6.58
C MET A 26 3.80 11.80 6.45
N LEU A 27 3.22 12.17 5.30
CA LEU A 27 1.80 12.00 5.02
C LEU A 27 1.39 10.53 5.00
N ILE A 28 2.23 9.67 4.44
CA ILE A 28 2.00 8.23 4.43
C ILE A 28 1.97 7.68 5.85
N ILE A 29 2.89 8.14 6.72
CA ILE A 29 2.94 7.74 8.12
C ILE A 29 1.71 8.24 8.87
N ILE A 30 1.29 9.49 8.66
CA ILE A 30 0.10 10.07 9.27
C ILE A 30 -1.16 9.34 8.79
N TYR A 31 -1.25 9.06 7.51
CA TYR A 31 -2.35 8.30 6.92
C TYR A 31 -2.43 6.90 7.51
N ARG A 32 -1.27 6.29 7.74
CA ARG A 32 -1.15 4.98 8.38
C ARG A 32 -1.63 5.02 9.84
N MET A 33 -1.34 6.11 10.55
CA MET A 33 -1.80 6.30 11.92
C MET A 33 -3.31 6.51 11.98
N ASP A 34 -3.88 7.25 11.03
CA ASP A 34 -5.32 7.44 10.92
C ASP A 34 -6.05 6.14 10.60
N ILE A 35 -5.46 5.28 9.78
CA ILE A 35 -5.99 3.95 9.48
C ILE A 35 -5.89 3.04 10.69
N ILE A 36 -4.86 3.22 11.53
CA ILE A 36 -4.72 2.47 12.79
C ILE A 36 -5.81 2.85 13.78
N SER A 37 -6.30 4.11 13.73
CA SER A 37 -7.44 4.52 14.57
C SER A 37 -8.76 3.93 14.07
N ASP A 38 -8.89 3.65 12.78
CA ASP A 38 -9.93 2.80 12.23
C ASP A 38 -9.50 1.36 12.42
N LYS A 39 -10.33 0.57 13.09
CA LYS A 39 -10.01 -0.81 13.46
C LYS A 39 -9.54 -1.60 12.23
N PRO A 40 -8.37 -2.28 12.30
CA PRO A 40 -7.96 -3.15 11.22
C PRO A 40 -8.94 -4.31 11.03
N MET A 41 -9.08 -4.76 9.81
CA MET A 41 -9.98 -5.86 9.48
C MET A 41 -9.49 -7.16 10.12
N VAL A 42 -10.43 -7.93 10.65
CA VAL A 42 -10.15 -9.26 11.19
C VAL A 42 -10.50 -10.32 10.12
N TYR A 43 -10.09 -11.54 10.36
CA TYR A 43 -10.29 -12.67 9.44
C TYR A 43 -11.70 -12.71 8.83
N ARG A 44 -12.73 -12.59 9.68
CA ARG A 44 -14.12 -12.69 9.23
C ARG A 44 -14.49 -11.62 8.21
N GLU A 45 -14.07 -10.38 8.47
CA GLU A 45 -14.37 -9.26 7.59
C GLU A 45 -13.66 -9.40 6.24
N VAL A 46 -12.39 -9.84 6.27
CA VAL A 46 -11.62 -10.06 5.04
C VAL A 46 -12.23 -11.22 4.25
N ALA A 47 -12.57 -12.31 4.91
CA ALA A 47 -13.16 -13.48 4.27
C ALA A 47 -14.47 -13.13 3.56
N GLU A 48 -15.30 -12.29 4.19
CA GLU A 48 -16.54 -11.80 3.57
C GLU A 48 -16.25 -10.92 2.35
N ALA A 49 -15.25 -10.03 2.46
CA ALA A 49 -14.90 -9.10 1.39
C ALA A 49 -14.37 -9.82 0.14
N ILE A 50 -13.69 -10.96 0.31
CA ILE A 50 -13.07 -11.69 -0.80
C ILE A 50 -13.87 -12.91 -1.24
N SER A 51 -15.00 -13.19 -0.61
CA SER A 51 -15.82 -14.36 -0.91
C SER A 51 -16.28 -14.35 -2.37
N GLY A 52 -16.03 -15.44 -3.07
CA GLY A 52 -16.41 -15.59 -4.47
C GLY A 52 -15.58 -14.81 -5.46
N LYS A 53 -14.51 -14.15 -5.02
CA LYS A 53 -13.64 -13.35 -5.85
C LYS A 53 -12.31 -14.03 -6.06
N LYS A 54 -11.66 -13.74 -7.19
CA LYS A 54 -10.33 -14.24 -7.48
C LYS A 54 -9.30 -13.42 -6.71
N ILE A 55 -8.38 -14.10 -6.02
CA ILE A 55 -7.42 -13.48 -5.14
C ILE A 55 -6.01 -13.90 -5.52
N VAL A 56 -5.10 -12.93 -5.45
CA VAL A 56 -3.67 -13.15 -5.62
C VAL A 56 -3.01 -12.84 -4.29
N ALA A 57 -2.33 -13.81 -3.70
CA ALA A 57 -1.57 -13.64 -2.47
C ALA A 57 -0.08 -13.64 -2.79
N GLY A 58 0.68 -12.79 -2.07
CA GLY A 58 2.12 -12.67 -2.26
C GLY A 58 2.51 -11.38 -2.94
N ALA A 59 3.60 -10.76 -2.43
CA ALA A 59 4.02 -9.42 -2.86
C ALA A 59 4.39 -9.36 -4.35
N LYS A 60 5.04 -10.40 -4.86
CA LYS A 60 5.53 -10.44 -6.24
C LYS A 60 4.38 -10.48 -7.25
N GLN A 61 3.42 -11.37 -7.02
CA GLN A 61 2.24 -11.50 -7.89
C GLN A 61 1.33 -10.29 -7.77
N LEU A 62 1.25 -9.73 -6.58
CA LEU A 62 0.46 -8.55 -6.32
C LEU A 62 0.99 -7.34 -7.09
N ARG A 63 2.30 -7.14 -7.13
CA ARG A 63 2.92 -6.06 -7.92
C ARG A 63 2.60 -6.22 -9.40
N LYS A 64 2.62 -7.44 -9.89
CA LYS A 64 2.26 -7.74 -11.27
C LYS A 64 0.81 -7.39 -11.57
N SER A 65 -0.09 -7.71 -10.65
CA SER A 65 -1.52 -7.37 -10.78
C SER A 65 -1.75 -5.87 -10.77
N LEU A 66 -1.00 -5.14 -9.94
CA LEU A 66 -1.09 -3.68 -9.89
C LEU A 66 -0.60 -3.06 -11.20
N SER A 67 0.52 -3.55 -11.73
CA SER A 67 1.09 -3.04 -12.98
C SER A 67 0.17 -3.29 -14.18
N SER A 68 -0.51 -4.43 -14.20
CA SER A 68 -1.41 -4.79 -15.30
C SER A 68 -2.79 -4.15 -15.17
N GLY A 69 -3.08 -3.51 -14.04
CA GLY A 69 -4.38 -2.89 -13.80
C GLY A 69 -5.49 -3.87 -13.47
N SER A 70 -5.16 -5.13 -13.18
CA SER A 70 -6.16 -6.16 -12.89
C SER A 70 -6.60 -6.18 -11.42
N ALA A 71 -5.84 -5.54 -10.53
CA ALA A 71 -6.19 -5.49 -9.11
C ALA A 71 -7.28 -4.45 -8.86
N SER A 72 -8.35 -4.85 -8.17
CA SER A 72 -9.45 -3.94 -7.82
C SER A 72 -9.39 -3.50 -6.35
N ARG A 73 -8.83 -4.31 -5.48
CA ARG A 73 -8.69 -3.99 -4.06
C ARG A 73 -7.50 -4.75 -3.49
N VAL A 74 -6.82 -4.11 -2.54
CA VAL A 74 -5.61 -4.68 -1.91
C VAL A 74 -5.81 -4.75 -0.40
N PHE A 75 -5.32 -5.82 0.19
CA PHE A 75 -5.27 -6.01 1.64
C PHE A 75 -3.83 -6.13 2.08
N LEU A 76 -3.48 -5.43 3.15
CA LEU A 76 -2.12 -5.40 3.71
C LEU A 76 -2.17 -5.81 5.18
N ALA A 77 -1.24 -6.67 5.60
CA ALA A 77 -1.16 -7.08 7.00
C ALA A 77 -0.35 -6.08 7.81
N GLN A 78 -0.85 -5.70 8.98
CA GLN A 78 -0.20 -4.70 9.84
C GLN A 78 1.11 -5.20 10.44
N ASP A 79 1.21 -6.50 10.71
CA ASP A 79 2.41 -7.10 11.30
C ASP A 79 3.44 -7.54 10.25
N ALA A 80 3.18 -7.29 8.97
CA ALA A 80 4.13 -7.57 7.91
C ALA A 80 5.26 -6.55 7.90
N ASP A 81 6.39 -6.95 7.30
CA ASP A 81 7.55 -6.07 7.16
C ASP A 81 7.18 -4.84 6.34
N PRO A 82 7.43 -3.62 6.86
CA PRO A 82 7.16 -2.39 6.10
C PRO A 82 7.87 -2.33 4.76
N ASP A 83 9.04 -2.96 4.64
CA ASP A 83 9.77 -3.02 3.36
C ASP A 83 8.96 -3.74 2.27
N LEU A 84 8.04 -4.62 2.67
CA LEU A 84 7.15 -5.30 1.75
C LEU A 84 5.86 -4.52 1.48
N THR A 85 5.30 -3.90 2.50
CA THR A 85 3.99 -3.24 2.40
C THR A 85 4.07 -1.82 1.84
N GLU A 86 5.12 -1.07 2.15
CA GLU A 86 5.25 0.32 1.68
C GLU A 86 5.28 0.44 0.15
N PRO A 87 6.07 -0.38 -0.59
CA PRO A 87 6.02 -0.31 -2.05
C PRO A 87 4.64 -0.63 -2.63
N ILE A 88 3.91 -1.53 -1.98
CA ILE A 88 2.55 -1.90 -2.41
C ILE A 88 1.60 -0.74 -2.17
N MET A 89 1.69 -0.07 -1.03
CA MET A 89 0.90 1.12 -0.73
C MET A 89 1.13 2.21 -1.77
N THR A 90 2.39 2.47 -2.09
CA THR A 90 2.77 3.46 -3.09
C THR A 90 2.18 3.12 -4.46
N ALA A 91 2.26 1.85 -4.86
CA ALA A 91 1.69 1.39 -6.11
C ALA A 91 0.16 1.53 -6.14
N CYS A 92 -0.50 1.26 -5.02
CA CYS A 92 -1.94 1.46 -4.90
C CYS A 92 -2.33 2.92 -5.08
N GLU A 93 -1.58 3.82 -4.49
CA GLU A 93 -1.82 5.26 -4.64
C GLU A 93 -1.62 5.71 -6.09
N LEU A 94 -0.57 5.21 -6.75
CA LEU A 94 -0.29 5.55 -8.14
C LEU A 94 -1.40 5.08 -9.09
N HIS A 95 -1.98 3.93 -8.81
CA HIS A 95 -3.03 3.34 -9.66
C HIS A 95 -4.45 3.60 -9.15
N ASN A 96 -4.60 4.42 -8.12
CA ASN A 96 -5.89 4.76 -7.50
C ASN A 96 -6.67 3.51 -7.07
N ILE A 97 -5.97 2.56 -6.47
CA ILE A 97 -6.56 1.31 -5.99
C ILE A 97 -6.76 1.42 -4.47
N ALA A 98 -7.95 1.11 -4.00
CA ALA A 98 -8.25 1.12 -2.58
C ALA A 98 -7.54 -0.03 -1.87
N PHE A 99 -6.98 0.25 -0.70
CA PHE A 99 -6.39 -0.79 0.13
C PHE A 99 -6.91 -0.70 1.56
N ALA A 100 -6.87 -1.82 2.27
CA ALA A 100 -7.30 -1.91 3.65
C ALA A 100 -6.26 -2.66 4.48
N TRP A 101 -6.16 -2.32 5.76
CA TRP A 101 -5.26 -2.98 6.69
C TRP A 101 -5.95 -4.16 7.36
N VAL A 102 -5.24 -5.28 7.43
CA VAL A 102 -5.68 -6.48 8.14
C VAL A 102 -4.84 -6.64 9.39
N ARG A 103 -5.44 -7.13 10.46
CA ARG A 103 -4.83 -7.20 11.78
C ARG A 103 -3.51 -7.99 11.77
N SER A 104 -3.44 -9.09 11.06
CA SER A 104 -2.25 -9.95 11.04
C SER A 104 -2.09 -10.68 9.72
N MET A 105 -0.85 -11.10 9.46
CA MET A 105 -0.52 -11.95 8.32
C MET A 105 -1.27 -13.29 8.38
N THR A 106 -1.43 -13.81 9.57
CA THR A 106 -2.14 -15.07 9.80
C THR A 106 -3.61 -14.94 9.39
N ASP A 107 -4.26 -13.86 9.81
CA ASP A 107 -5.66 -13.61 9.45
C ASP A 107 -5.83 -13.45 7.95
N LEU A 108 -4.91 -12.73 7.30
CA LEU A 108 -4.96 -12.52 5.86
C LEU A 108 -4.70 -13.82 5.10
N GLY A 109 -3.73 -14.61 5.53
CA GLY A 109 -3.44 -15.92 4.94
C GLY A 109 -4.62 -16.88 5.06
N HIS A 110 -5.23 -16.94 6.22
CA HIS A 110 -6.43 -17.76 6.45
C HIS A 110 -7.58 -17.34 5.54
N ALA A 111 -7.81 -16.05 5.41
CA ALA A 111 -8.87 -15.53 4.56
C ALA A 111 -8.62 -15.86 3.09
N CYS A 112 -7.36 -15.91 2.66
CA CYS A 112 -6.99 -16.29 1.31
C CYS A 112 -6.98 -17.81 1.08
N GLY A 113 -7.17 -18.61 2.14
CA GLY A 113 -7.20 -20.07 2.04
C GLY A 113 -5.83 -20.71 1.91
N ILE A 114 -4.78 -20.03 2.36
CA ILE A 114 -3.41 -20.57 2.36
C ILE A 114 -2.99 -20.91 3.79
N GLU A 115 -2.07 -21.89 3.92
CA GLU A 115 -1.63 -22.39 5.22
C GLU A 115 -0.65 -21.46 5.91
N VAL A 116 0.01 -20.59 5.15
CA VAL A 116 0.99 -19.65 5.68
C VAL A 116 0.41 -18.25 5.71
N GLY A 117 1.02 -17.37 6.52
CA GLY A 117 0.62 -15.97 6.57
C GLY A 117 0.89 -15.24 5.26
N ALA A 118 0.08 -14.23 4.97
CA ALA A 118 0.25 -13.40 3.79
C ALA A 118 0.51 -11.96 4.21
N ALA A 119 1.58 -11.34 3.69
CA ALA A 119 1.88 -9.94 3.94
C ALA A 119 0.91 -9.03 3.18
N ALA A 120 0.47 -9.45 2.02
CA ALA A 120 -0.43 -8.70 1.16
C ALA A 120 -1.23 -9.63 0.27
N ALA A 121 -2.41 -9.20 -0.11
CA ALA A 121 -3.27 -9.92 -1.04
C ALA A 121 -4.08 -8.91 -1.86
N ALA A 122 -4.47 -9.29 -3.06
CA ALA A 122 -5.27 -8.45 -3.93
C ALA A 122 -6.45 -9.22 -4.49
N VAL A 123 -7.58 -8.55 -4.61
CA VAL A 123 -8.71 -9.03 -5.40
C VAL A 123 -8.46 -8.61 -6.84
N VAL A 124 -8.45 -9.58 -7.74
CA VAL A 124 -8.24 -9.31 -9.16
C VAL A 124 -9.53 -9.53 -9.93
N ASP A 125 -9.79 -8.66 -10.86
CA ASP A 125 -10.93 -8.80 -11.74
C ASP A 125 -10.57 -9.80 -12.84
N SER A 126 -11.40 -10.82 -13.00
CA SER A 126 -11.23 -11.81 -14.05
C SER A 126 -11.89 -11.30 -15.31
N HIS A 127 -11.08 -10.85 -16.22
CA HIS A 127 -11.54 -10.58 -17.59
C HIS A 127 -11.14 -11.71 -18.49
#